data_26a9ab2fb54e3dee538b9f3bc93462a3
#
_entry.id   26a9ab2fb54e3dee538b9f3bc93462a3
#
_cell.length_a   1.000
_cell.length_b   1.000
_cell.length_c   1.000
_cell.angle_alpha   90.00
_cell.angle_beta   90.00
_cell.angle_gamma   90.00
#
_symmetry.space_group_name_H-M   'P 1'
#
loop_
_entity.id
_entity.type
_entity.pdbx_description
1 polymer ?
#
loop_
_entity_poly.entity_id
_entity_poly.type
_entity_poly.pdbx_seq_one_letter_code
_entity_poly.pdbx_strand_id
1 'polypeptide(L)'
;VTSYSEIRKDAESISRWNMNHPNENPQISFLERTISNNEIPVVAVSDYIKMVPNQISSYIKNPFYVLGTDGFGRSDTREGLRKFFEIDRYYIVLNSLKALVDRGNLQKSVIKKAMDKYNIDSEKPDPINS
;
A
#
# COMPACT_ATOMS: atom_id res chain seq x y z
N VAL A 1 -3.72 -4.27 -9.97
CA VAL A 1 -4.96 -4.80 -9.36
C VAL A 1 -6.16 -4.22 -10.08
N THR A 2 -7.00 -5.10 -10.61
CA THR A 2 -8.21 -4.69 -11.36
C THR A 2 -9.39 -4.37 -10.45
N SER A 3 -9.49 -5.01 -9.28
CA SER A 3 -10.56 -4.75 -8.31
C SER A 3 -10.18 -5.15 -6.88
N TYR A 4 -9.99 -4.18 -6.03
CA TYR A 4 -9.79 -4.41 -4.60
C TYR A 4 -11.06 -4.97 -3.93
N SER A 5 -12.24 -4.56 -4.37
CA SER A 5 -13.50 -5.05 -3.80
C SER A 5 -13.73 -6.54 -4.08
N GLU A 6 -13.35 -7.04 -5.24
CA GLU A 6 -13.44 -8.47 -5.56
C GLU A 6 -12.43 -9.30 -4.76
N ILE A 7 -11.21 -8.78 -4.56
CA ILE A 7 -10.21 -9.42 -3.69
C ILE A 7 -10.74 -9.51 -2.27
N ARG A 8 -11.34 -8.44 -1.75
CA ARG A 8 -11.95 -8.42 -0.42
C ARG A 8 -13.08 -9.43 -0.29
N LYS A 9 -14.02 -9.46 -1.25
CA LYS A 9 -15.16 -10.40 -1.24
C LYS A 9 -14.69 -11.86 -1.24
N ASP A 10 -13.69 -12.19 -2.05
CA ASP A 10 -13.09 -13.53 -2.08
C ASP A 10 -12.51 -13.87 -0.70
N ALA A 11 -11.71 -13.00 -0.11
CA ALA A 11 -11.09 -13.21 1.18
C ALA A 11 -12.13 -13.35 2.31
N GLU A 12 -13.17 -12.52 2.32
CA GLU A 12 -14.29 -12.60 3.27
C GLU A 12 -15.03 -13.93 3.17
N SER A 13 -15.32 -14.36 1.93
CA SER A 13 -16.02 -15.64 1.68
C SER A 13 -15.21 -16.83 2.17
N ILE A 14 -13.91 -16.86 1.87
CA ILE A 14 -12.98 -17.90 2.31
C ILE A 14 -12.86 -17.91 3.84
N SER A 15 -12.71 -16.76 4.46
CA SER A 15 -12.64 -16.62 5.92
C SER A 15 -13.89 -17.14 6.60
N ARG A 16 -15.07 -16.81 6.06
CA ARG A 16 -16.35 -17.33 6.57
C ARG A 16 -16.45 -18.85 6.41
N TRP A 17 -16.04 -19.38 5.26
CA TRP A 17 -16.05 -20.82 5.01
C TRP A 17 -15.16 -21.55 6.03
N ASN A 18 -13.94 -21.08 6.23
CA ASN A 18 -12.99 -21.66 7.18
C ASN A 18 -13.52 -21.63 8.62
N MET A 19 -14.18 -20.53 9.00
CA MET A 19 -14.82 -20.42 10.33
C MET A 19 -15.91 -21.47 10.52
N ASN A 20 -16.69 -21.76 9.49
CA ASN A 20 -17.79 -22.71 9.56
C ASN A 20 -17.36 -24.18 9.38
N HIS A 21 -16.12 -24.43 8.99
CA HIS A 21 -15.57 -25.77 8.74
C HIS A 21 -14.26 -25.99 9.50
N PRO A 22 -14.30 -25.92 10.86
CA PRO A 22 -13.07 -25.94 11.67
C PRO A 22 -12.31 -27.27 11.60
N ASN A 23 -12.97 -28.36 11.23
CA ASN A 23 -12.36 -29.68 11.12
C ASN A 23 -11.86 -30.03 9.72
N GLU A 24 -12.05 -29.15 8.77
CA GLU A 24 -11.56 -29.31 7.39
C GLU A 24 -10.29 -28.51 7.16
N ASN A 25 -9.55 -28.89 6.11
CA ASN A 25 -8.36 -28.12 5.72
C ASN A 25 -8.81 -26.72 5.30
N PRO A 26 -8.14 -25.65 5.80
CA PRO A 26 -8.49 -24.29 5.43
C PRO A 26 -8.37 -24.04 3.92
N GLN A 27 -9.35 -23.37 3.35
CA GLN A 27 -9.25 -22.81 2.01
C GLN A 27 -8.34 -21.59 2.02
N ILE A 28 -7.70 -21.33 0.89
CA ILE A 28 -6.74 -20.22 0.70
C ILE A 28 -7.32 -19.22 -0.28
N SER A 29 -7.34 -17.94 0.10
CA SER A 29 -7.87 -16.87 -0.76
C SER A 29 -6.95 -16.63 -1.97
N PHE A 30 -7.53 -15.99 -3.00
CA PHE A 30 -6.76 -15.54 -4.17
C PHE A 30 -5.57 -14.66 -3.76
N LEU A 31 -5.78 -13.75 -2.80
CA LEU A 31 -4.74 -12.86 -2.29
C LEU A 31 -3.57 -13.64 -1.68
N GLU A 32 -3.87 -14.60 -0.80
CA GLU A 32 -2.84 -15.42 -0.16
C GLU A 32 -2.06 -16.27 -1.17
N ARG A 33 -2.73 -16.79 -2.19
CA ARG A 33 -2.06 -17.56 -3.27
C ARG A 33 -1.17 -16.68 -4.12
N THR A 34 -1.59 -15.44 -4.39
CA THR A 34 -0.86 -14.50 -5.23
C THR A 34 0.36 -13.93 -4.52
N ILE A 35 0.22 -13.64 -3.22
CA ILE A 35 1.31 -13.11 -2.39
C ILE A 35 1.62 -14.14 -1.31
N SER A 36 2.25 -15.23 -1.73
CA SER A 36 2.51 -16.39 -0.86
C SER A 36 3.65 -16.17 0.15
N ASN A 37 4.57 -15.26 -0.14
CA ASN A 37 5.66 -14.94 0.78
C ASN A 37 5.28 -13.76 1.69
N ASN A 38 4.86 -14.05 2.91
CA ASN A 38 4.42 -13.07 3.91
C ASN A 38 5.54 -12.15 4.42
N GLU A 39 6.77 -12.48 4.12
CA GLU A 39 7.96 -11.71 4.53
C GLU A 39 8.21 -10.49 3.65
N ILE A 40 7.69 -10.48 2.44
CA ILE A 40 7.90 -9.41 1.47
C ILE A 40 6.92 -8.26 1.75
N PRO A 41 7.38 -7.02 1.94
CA PRO A 41 6.49 -5.87 2.08
C PRO A 41 5.76 -5.59 0.76
N VAL A 42 4.54 -5.10 0.90
CA VAL A 42 3.69 -4.73 -0.24
C VAL A 42 3.38 -3.24 -0.18
N VAL A 43 3.64 -2.54 -1.26
CA VAL A 43 3.27 -1.13 -1.42
C VAL A 43 2.13 -1.05 -2.43
N ALA A 44 0.97 -0.64 -1.96
CA ALA A 44 -0.22 -0.44 -2.79
C ALA A 44 -0.38 1.04 -3.13
N VAL A 45 -0.51 1.33 -4.41
CA VAL A 45 -0.65 2.70 -4.91
C VAL A 45 -1.96 2.82 -5.66
N SER A 46 -2.72 3.89 -5.41
CA SER A 46 -4.00 4.12 -6.06
C SER A 46 -4.19 5.61 -6.38
N ASP A 47 -4.86 5.89 -7.49
CA ASP A 47 -5.34 7.23 -7.81
C ASP A 47 -6.62 7.59 -7.02
N TYR A 48 -7.13 6.66 -6.21
CA TYR A 48 -8.24 6.85 -5.28
C TYR A 48 -7.74 7.08 -3.85
N ILE A 49 -8.66 7.35 -2.92
CA ILE A 49 -8.32 7.48 -1.49
C ILE A 49 -7.75 6.18 -0.95
N LYS A 50 -6.92 6.28 0.09
CA LYS A 50 -6.24 5.12 0.71
C LYS A 50 -7.20 4.04 1.21
N MET A 51 -8.43 4.40 1.54
CA MET A 51 -9.45 3.44 1.98
C MET A 51 -9.70 2.33 0.94
N VAL A 52 -9.57 2.64 -0.36
CA VAL A 52 -9.79 1.68 -1.44
C VAL A 52 -8.79 0.52 -1.37
N PRO A 53 -7.47 0.71 -1.42
CA PRO A 53 -6.55 -0.41 -1.20
C PRO A 53 -6.54 -0.92 0.24
N ASN A 54 -6.83 -0.09 1.24
CA ASN A 54 -6.87 -0.51 2.64
C ASN A 54 -7.99 -1.52 2.95
N GLN A 55 -9.01 -1.66 2.10
CA GLN A 55 -10.09 -2.64 2.34
C GLN A 55 -9.59 -4.09 2.37
N ILE A 56 -8.39 -4.38 1.87
CA ILE A 56 -7.78 -5.72 1.93
C ILE A 56 -6.78 -5.87 3.08
N SER A 57 -6.54 -4.84 3.87
CA SER A 57 -5.50 -4.82 4.90
C SER A 57 -5.64 -5.93 5.95
N SER A 58 -6.87 -6.31 6.31
CA SER A 58 -7.15 -7.39 7.28
C SER A 58 -6.83 -8.79 6.74
N TYR A 59 -6.73 -8.94 5.43
CA TYR A 59 -6.56 -10.22 4.75
C TYR A 59 -5.16 -10.44 4.19
N ILE A 60 -4.32 -9.40 4.21
CA ILE A 60 -2.93 -9.48 3.80
C ILE A 60 -2.04 -9.61 5.03
N LYS A 61 -1.18 -10.63 5.05
CA LYS A 61 -0.26 -10.91 6.16
C LYS A 61 1.06 -10.16 6.03
N ASN A 62 1.37 -9.68 4.84
CA ASN A 62 2.56 -8.93 4.53
C ASN A 62 2.56 -7.55 5.21
N PRO A 63 3.70 -6.98 5.54
CA PRO A 63 3.79 -5.54 5.84
C PRO A 63 3.18 -4.76 4.67
N PHE A 64 2.19 -3.92 4.97
CA PHE A 64 1.32 -3.31 3.95
C PHE A 64 1.36 -1.79 4.06
N TYR A 65 1.78 -1.14 2.98
CA TYR A 65 1.94 0.30 2.88
C TYR A 65 1.05 0.81 1.76
N VAL A 66 0.29 1.88 2.02
CA VAL A 66 -0.69 2.40 1.06
C VAL A 66 -0.40 3.85 0.71
N LEU A 67 -0.39 4.14 -0.58
CA LEU A 67 -0.35 5.49 -1.14
C LEU A 67 -1.67 5.75 -1.86
N GLY A 68 -2.29 6.91 -1.60
CA GLY A 68 -3.56 7.30 -2.20
C GLY A 68 -3.78 8.80 -2.17
N THR A 69 -4.89 9.26 -2.71
CA THR A 69 -5.19 10.67 -2.95
C THR A 69 -6.10 11.27 -1.86
N ASP A 70 -5.75 11.05 -0.60
CA ASP A 70 -6.49 11.67 0.52
C ASP A 70 -6.21 13.17 0.58
N GLY A 71 -7.26 13.95 0.85
CA GLY A 71 -7.21 15.39 0.92
C GLY A 71 -8.27 16.05 0.05
N PHE A 72 -8.21 17.38 -0.04
CA PHE A 72 -9.13 18.16 -0.87
C PHE A 72 -8.78 18.03 -2.35
N GLY A 73 -9.83 18.01 -3.21
CA GLY A 73 -9.67 18.03 -4.65
C GLY A 73 -8.90 19.25 -5.14
N ARG A 74 -8.06 19.07 -6.13
CA ARG A 74 -7.27 20.13 -6.76
C ARG A 74 -7.34 20.03 -8.27
N SER A 75 -7.17 21.18 -8.93
CA SER A 75 -7.06 21.27 -10.37
C SER A 75 -5.58 21.52 -10.74
N ASP A 76 -4.98 20.56 -11.44
CA ASP A 76 -3.58 20.63 -11.89
C ASP A 76 -3.35 19.59 -12.99
N THR A 77 -2.12 19.57 -13.54
CA THR A 77 -1.72 18.47 -14.43
C THR A 77 -1.70 17.14 -13.69
N ARG A 78 -1.77 16.02 -14.43
CA ARG A 78 -1.68 14.67 -13.84
C ARG A 78 -0.38 14.51 -13.02
N GLU A 79 0.74 14.99 -13.56
CA GLU A 79 2.04 14.95 -12.88
C GLU A 79 2.02 15.77 -11.59
N GLY A 80 1.51 17.00 -11.65
CA GLY A 80 1.39 17.87 -10.48
C GLY A 80 0.50 17.29 -9.39
N LEU A 81 -0.64 16.71 -9.75
CA LEU A 81 -1.54 16.04 -8.79
C LEU A 81 -0.88 14.84 -8.13
N ARG A 82 -0.19 13.99 -8.88
CA ARG A 82 0.51 12.83 -8.32
C ARG A 82 1.61 13.21 -7.36
N LYS A 83 2.36 14.26 -7.68
CA LYS A 83 3.39 14.81 -6.80
C LYS A 83 2.77 15.41 -5.52
N PHE A 84 1.67 16.16 -5.66
CA PHE A 84 0.97 16.74 -4.53
C PHE A 84 0.46 15.67 -3.55
N PHE A 85 -0.21 14.64 -4.07
CA PHE A 85 -0.76 13.55 -3.25
C PHE A 85 0.26 12.47 -2.87
N GLU A 86 1.52 12.65 -3.26
CA GLU A 86 2.61 11.73 -2.87
C GLU A 86 2.42 10.31 -3.42
N ILE A 87 1.90 10.20 -4.64
CA ILE A 87 1.68 8.93 -5.33
C ILE A 87 2.49 8.79 -6.62
N ASP A 88 3.44 9.69 -6.86
CA ASP A 88 4.30 9.59 -8.02
C ASP A 88 5.40 8.53 -7.83
N ARG A 89 6.16 8.28 -8.90
CA ARG A 89 7.22 7.27 -8.89
C ARG A 89 8.26 7.48 -7.79
N TYR A 90 8.55 8.72 -7.43
CA TYR A 90 9.54 9.04 -6.40
C TYR A 90 9.05 8.67 -5.00
N TYR A 91 7.79 8.95 -4.70
CA TYR A 91 7.17 8.55 -3.45
C TYR A 91 6.94 7.03 -3.36
N ILE A 92 6.68 6.37 -4.49
CA ILE A 92 6.61 4.90 -4.55
C ILE A 92 7.96 4.29 -4.16
N VAL A 93 9.06 4.79 -4.74
CA VAL A 93 10.42 4.36 -4.38
C VAL A 93 10.71 4.65 -2.90
N LEU A 94 10.40 5.86 -2.43
CA LEU A 94 10.64 6.27 -1.05
C LEU A 94 9.92 5.35 -0.05
N ASN A 95 8.65 5.05 -0.28
CA ASN A 95 7.88 4.14 0.58
C ASN A 95 8.36 2.70 0.49
N SER A 96 8.81 2.26 -0.67
CA SER A 96 9.42 0.94 -0.83
C SER A 96 10.73 0.81 -0.05
N LEU A 97 11.57 1.83 -0.09
CA LEU A 97 12.79 1.89 0.72
C LEU A 97 12.47 1.91 2.21
N LYS A 98 11.47 2.71 2.62
CA LYS A 98 10.99 2.75 4.01
C LYS A 98 10.53 1.37 4.49
N ALA A 99 9.79 0.65 3.67
CA ALA A 99 9.33 -0.70 3.99
C ALA A 99 10.51 -1.66 4.21
N LEU A 100 11.54 -1.58 3.39
CA LEU A 100 12.75 -2.40 3.54
C LEU A 100 13.58 -2.00 4.76
N VAL A 101 13.65 -0.71 5.10
CA VAL A 101 14.31 -0.23 6.32
C VAL A 101 13.57 -0.73 7.56
N ASP A 102 12.24 -0.67 7.58
CA ASP A 102 11.42 -1.13 8.70
C ASP A 102 11.61 -2.63 8.97
N ARG A 103 11.94 -3.40 7.94
CA ARG A 103 12.26 -4.82 8.07
C ARG A 103 13.73 -5.09 8.42
N GLY A 104 14.57 -4.07 8.49
CA GLY A 104 15.98 -4.21 8.80
C GLY A 104 16.86 -4.62 7.61
N ASN A 105 16.30 -4.64 6.38
CA ASN A 105 17.06 -5.03 5.19
C ASN A 105 17.94 -3.90 4.63
N LEU A 106 17.64 -2.66 4.99
CA LEU A 106 18.38 -1.46 4.57
C LEU A 106 18.58 -0.53 5.75
N GLN A 107 19.60 0.33 5.66
CA GLN A 107 19.85 1.38 6.65
C GLN A 107 19.02 2.63 6.35
N LYS A 108 18.63 3.36 7.40
CA LYS A 108 17.84 4.62 7.28
C LYS A 108 18.49 5.67 6.38
N SER A 109 19.82 5.69 6.28
CA SER A 109 20.56 6.61 5.42
C SER A 109 20.17 6.51 3.94
N VAL A 110 19.67 5.37 3.49
CA VAL A 110 19.20 5.15 2.12
C VAL A 110 17.97 6.02 1.82
N ILE A 111 17.06 6.18 2.80
CA ILE A 111 15.88 7.04 2.66
C ILE A 111 16.32 8.50 2.47
N LYS A 112 17.24 8.97 3.31
CA LYS A 112 17.75 10.34 3.22
C LYS A 112 18.42 10.61 1.86
N LYS A 113 19.23 9.68 1.37
CA LYS A 113 19.86 9.77 0.04
C LYS A 113 18.83 9.85 -1.08
N ALA A 114 17.75 9.06 -1.01
CA ALA A 114 16.68 9.07 -2.00
C ALA A 114 15.91 10.40 -1.97
N MET A 115 15.60 10.93 -0.78
CA MET A 115 14.97 12.24 -0.64
C MET A 115 15.81 13.36 -1.25
N ASP A 116 17.11 13.36 -0.97
CA ASP A 116 18.04 14.35 -1.53
C ASP A 116 18.13 14.23 -3.06
N LYS A 117 18.23 13.01 -3.57
CA LYS A 117 18.30 12.74 -5.02
C LYS A 117 17.05 13.19 -5.77
N TYR A 118 15.87 13.00 -5.18
CA TYR A 118 14.59 13.33 -5.80
C TYR A 118 14.06 14.71 -5.43
N ASN A 119 14.82 15.49 -4.67
CA ASN A 119 14.43 16.82 -4.16
C ASN A 119 13.08 16.78 -3.41
N ILE A 120 12.89 15.78 -2.56
CA ILE A 120 11.71 15.66 -1.71
C ILE A 120 11.92 16.53 -0.47
N ASP A 121 11.01 17.47 -0.26
CA ASP A 121 11.01 18.34 0.92
C ASP A 121 10.41 17.59 2.13
N SER A 122 11.22 17.41 3.18
CA SER A 122 10.79 16.75 4.41
C SER A 122 9.75 17.54 5.19
N GLU A 123 9.65 18.84 4.95
CA GLU A 123 8.71 19.75 5.63
C GLU A 123 7.45 20.03 4.80
N LYS A 124 7.29 19.34 3.67
CA LYS A 124 6.10 19.47 2.85
C LYS A 124 4.85 19.13 3.66
N PRO A 125 3.82 20.00 3.68
CA PRO A 125 2.58 19.72 4.41
C PRO A 125 1.90 18.45 3.92
N ASP A 126 1.28 17.73 4.86
CA ASP A 126 0.49 16.55 4.52
C ASP A 126 -0.69 16.95 3.61
N PRO A 127 -0.86 16.30 2.45
CA PRO A 127 -1.93 16.61 1.51
C PRO A 127 -3.33 16.57 2.11
N ILE A 128 -3.56 15.73 3.13
CA ILE A 128 -4.87 15.62 3.79
C ILE A 128 -5.26 16.91 4.52
N ASN A 129 -4.27 17.71 4.92
CA ASN A 129 -4.45 18.96 5.68
C ASN A 129 -4.25 20.22 4.82
N SER A 130 -4.07 20.03 3.51
CA SER A 130 -3.70 21.15 2.61
C SER A 130 -4.83 21.62 1.72
#